data_c969e7d42ab0bc1ea9f6ff702f064e4a
#
_entry.id   c969e7d42ab0bc1ea9f6ff702f064e4a
#
_cell.length_a   1.000
_cell.length_b   1.000
_cell.length_c   1.000
_cell.angle_alpha   90.00
_cell.angle_beta   90.00
_cell.angle_gamma   90.00
#
_symmetry.space_group_name_H-M   'P 1'
#
loop_
_entity.id
_entity.type
_entity.pdbx_description
1 polymer ?
#
loop_
_entity_poly.entity_id
_entity_poly.type
_entity_poly.pdbx_seq_one_letter_code
_entity_poly.pdbx_strand_id
1 'polypeptide(L)'
;MEKIAFAGTDGRTLLCAHVVATATSQFAQNAFEGVVIRGTPAMPVLTAKMNWPITFIPTASNSVSDYTDVIIDALKTRRIDYVVPMPEALLFEGLVDTVSDAGFADRIVGLSRAGAFIEGDKIMCKRLCRDVGIPVAPAWVETDAKDYSHVLQTVLTYLHEYGGAVLKYPYSAGGKGSRIVLNAWEIRDVYDVLIRDYKDSYRKTFGKKEKWPLLIESLMSGVEISFTILIDKIGHFQILPTSMDYPERFEGPASKDNPITGGVGAISPHPMESPELIEMAGEVIAKPLIAAMQEKGILRPCVVYPGCFVSLDDKGQPTAIRVCEINIRPGEPEAQPVARRLRNLGVMIRAMLAGNIHEIPPEVRADQLAICLALVTGPGGPDGQKGYPWSCTKGELVEIDFKYMQRKGIQVIPSAMTVSEAGDTLKSDGTRVAFLNANMTVKQDVSRAEVADRLRMRLLAAFDNQKIRVVPREDSSGNRLDIRRDIGIHYAKAKDLFQ
;
A
#
# COMPACT_ATOMS: atom_id res chain seq x y z
N MET A 1 21.61 -7.29 19.70
CA MET A 1 20.98 -6.97 18.41
C MET A 1 19.65 -6.29 18.73
N GLU A 2 19.40 -5.11 18.18
CA GLU A 2 18.13 -4.40 18.38
C GLU A 2 17.00 -5.09 17.62
N LYS A 3 15.79 -5.05 18.14
CA LYS A 3 14.63 -5.76 17.60
C LYS A 3 13.58 -4.78 17.13
N ILE A 4 13.29 -4.80 15.81
CA ILE A 4 12.26 -3.97 15.21
C ILE A 4 11.04 -4.83 14.91
N ALA A 5 9.92 -4.48 15.54
CA ALA A 5 8.65 -5.15 15.34
C ALA A 5 7.80 -4.42 14.31
N PHE A 6 7.17 -5.17 13.43
CA PHE A 6 6.12 -4.71 12.52
C PHE A 6 4.80 -5.32 12.99
N ALA A 7 3.82 -4.48 13.31
CA ALA A 7 2.54 -4.91 13.83
C ALA A 7 1.47 -4.90 12.74
N GLY A 8 0.89 -6.05 12.44
CA GLY A 8 -0.13 -6.18 11.39
C GLY A 8 -0.24 -7.60 10.84
N THR A 9 -1.16 -7.77 9.87
CA THR A 9 -1.46 -9.06 9.22
C THR A 9 -1.27 -9.02 7.71
N ASP A 10 -0.85 -7.89 7.14
CA ASP A 10 -0.63 -7.74 5.70
C ASP A 10 0.77 -8.22 5.25
N GLY A 11 0.95 -8.38 3.94
CA GLY A 11 2.20 -8.90 3.38
C GLY A 11 3.40 -7.99 3.62
N ARG A 12 3.21 -6.66 3.60
CA ARG A 12 4.28 -5.68 3.86
C ARG A 12 4.83 -5.82 5.28
N THR A 13 4.00 -6.21 6.28
CA THR A 13 4.41 -6.48 7.66
C THR A 13 5.50 -7.54 7.69
N LEU A 14 5.28 -8.68 7.05
CA LEU A 14 6.24 -9.77 6.98
C LEU A 14 7.50 -9.39 6.18
N LEU A 15 7.31 -8.75 5.02
CA LEU A 15 8.44 -8.42 4.16
C LEU A 15 9.36 -7.36 4.76
N CYS A 16 8.83 -6.33 5.41
CA CYS A 16 9.64 -5.33 6.10
C CYS A 16 10.45 -5.96 7.25
N ALA A 17 9.84 -6.85 8.04
CA ALA A 17 10.55 -7.61 9.07
C ALA A 17 11.68 -8.46 8.48
N HIS A 18 11.44 -9.13 7.34
CA HIS A 18 12.46 -9.91 6.65
C HIS A 18 13.60 -9.03 6.10
N VAL A 19 13.28 -7.89 5.50
CA VAL A 19 14.30 -6.95 5.00
C VAL A 19 15.18 -6.44 6.14
N VAL A 20 14.60 -6.06 7.25
CA VAL A 20 15.33 -5.60 8.44
C VAL A 20 16.25 -6.68 8.98
N ALA A 21 15.79 -7.94 9.04
CA ALA A 21 16.55 -9.06 9.57
C ALA A 21 17.68 -9.57 8.65
N THR A 22 17.62 -9.30 7.33
CA THR A 22 18.53 -9.87 6.34
C THR A 22 19.35 -8.86 5.57
N ALA A 23 19.03 -7.57 5.66
CA ALA A 23 19.77 -6.53 4.96
C ALA A 23 21.09 -6.20 5.68
N THR A 24 22.15 -5.99 4.89
CA THR A 24 23.45 -5.51 5.36
C THR A 24 23.63 -4.07 4.93
N SER A 25 23.86 -3.17 5.88
CA SER A 25 24.06 -1.75 5.68
C SER A 25 25.49 -1.34 6.01
N GLN A 26 26.02 -0.33 5.33
CA GLN A 26 27.30 0.30 5.72
C GLN A 26 27.20 1.03 7.08
N PHE A 27 26.00 1.46 7.48
CA PHE A 27 25.76 2.14 8.76
C PHE A 27 25.60 1.17 9.93
N ALA A 28 25.30 -0.10 9.69
CA ALA A 28 25.18 -1.10 10.74
C ALA A 28 25.21 -2.53 10.15
N GLN A 29 26.22 -3.30 10.52
CA GLN A 29 26.29 -4.71 10.14
C GLN A 29 25.51 -5.57 11.14
N ASN A 30 24.54 -6.37 10.64
CA ASN A 30 23.74 -7.33 11.43
C ASN A 30 23.16 -6.75 12.73
N ALA A 31 22.65 -5.50 12.66
CA ALA A 31 22.25 -4.76 13.86
C ALA A 31 20.84 -5.07 14.33
N PHE A 32 20.00 -5.66 13.48
CA PHE A 32 18.58 -5.79 13.76
C PHE A 32 18.04 -7.21 13.60
N GLU A 33 17.11 -7.56 14.49
CA GLU A 33 16.22 -8.71 14.33
C GLU A 33 14.84 -8.19 13.86
N GLY A 34 14.25 -8.88 12.89
CA GLY A 34 12.88 -8.62 12.43
C GLY A 34 11.86 -9.38 13.27
N VAL A 35 10.87 -8.67 13.78
CA VAL A 35 9.78 -9.24 14.56
C VAL A 35 8.45 -8.92 13.89
N VAL A 36 7.52 -9.86 13.87
CA VAL A 36 6.13 -9.66 13.46
C VAL A 36 5.23 -9.80 14.69
N ILE A 37 4.47 -8.75 14.99
CA ILE A 37 3.42 -8.82 16.00
C ILE A 37 2.12 -9.16 15.29
N ARG A 38 1.51 -10.26 15.71
CA ARG A 38 0.36 -10.93 15.11
C ARG A 38 0.74 -11.73 13.85
N GLY A 39 0.78 -11.11 12.68
CA GLY A 39 0.83 -11.81 11.40
C GLY A 39 -0.44 -12.61 11.10
N THR A 40 -0.51 -13.22 9.91
CA THR A 40 -1.50 -14.27 9.64
C THR A 40 -1.01 -15.63 10.16
N PRO A 41 -1.88 -16.60 10.48
CA PRO A 41 -1.46 -17.94 10.90
C PRO A 41 -0.56 -18.64 9.87
N ALA A 42 -0.63 -18.27 8.60
CA ALA A 42 0.22 -18.82 7.55
C ALA A 42 1.66 -18.28 7.56
N MET A 43 1.91 -17.10 8.12
CA MET A 43 3.24 -16.46 8.07
C MET A 43 4.34 -17.30 8.78
N PRO A 44 4.14 -17.83 10.00
CA PRO A 44 5.15 -18.68 10.63
C PRO A 44 5.48 -19.93 9.82
N VAL A 45 4.48 -20.55 9.21
CA VAL A 45 4.67 -21.75 8.38
C VAL A 45 5.47 -21.42 7.12
N LEU A 46 5.14 -20.32 6.42
CA LEU A 46 5.87 -19.92 5.23
C LEU A 46 7.31 -19.50 5.55
N THR A 47 7.52 -18.73 6.62
CA THR A 47 8.87 -18.30 7.00
C THR A 47 9.77 -19.49 7.38
N ALA A 48 9.22 -20.48 8.08
CA ALA A 48 9.95 -21.72 8.38
C ALA A 48 10.32 -22.48 7.09
N LYS A 49 9.40 -22.60 6.12
CA LYS A 49 9.66 -23.24 4.81
C LYS A 49 10.67 -22.46 3.96
N MET A 50 10.76 -21.16 4.11
CA MET A 50 11.70 -20.30 3.37
C MET A 50 13.00 -20.04 4.13
N ASN A 51 13.16 -20.56 5.35
CA ASN A 51 14.30 -20.31 6.25
C ASN A 51 14.53 -18.81 6.53
N TRP A 52 13.44 -18.06 6.78
CA TRP A 52 13.54 -16.65 7.13
C TRP A 52 13.70 -16.46 8.63
N PRO A 53 14.68 -15.64 9.08
CA PRO A 53 14.96 -15.43 10.50
C PRO A 53 13.99 -14.40 11.12
N ILE A 54 12.71 -14.76 11.22
CA ILE A 54 11.66 -13.88 11.74
C ILE A 54 11.11 -14.46 13.04
N THR A 55 11.02 -13.60 14.05
CA THR A 55 10.35 -13.91 15.32
C THR A 55 8.89 -13.45 15.27
N PHE A 56 7.98 -14.25 15.82
CA PHE A 56 6.55 -13.91 15.90
C PHE A 56 6.12 -13.73 17.35
N ILE A 57 5.37 -12.66 17.62
CA ILE A 57 4.71 -12.42 18.91
C ILE A 57 3.21 -12.41 18.64
N PRO A 58 2.44 -13.41 19.14
CA PRO A 58 1.01 -13.49 18.88
C PRO A 58 0.23 -12.45 19.67
N THR A 59 -0.95 -12.04 19.18
CA THR A 59 -1.99 -11.33 19.91
C THR A 59 -3.23 -12.19 19.99
N ALA A 60 -4.09 -11.97 20.99
CA ALA A 60 -5.32 -12.76 21.17
C ALA A 60 -6.31 -12.51 20.00
N SER A 61 -6.44 -11.27 19.55
CA SER A 61 -7.29 -10.89 18.42
C SER A 61 -6.68 -9.78 17.56
N ASN A 62 -7.42 -9.27 16.58
CA ASN A 62 -7.06 -8.08 15.79
C ASN A 62 -7.51 -6.77 16.45
N SER A 63 -7.98 -6.79 17.70
CA SER A 63 -8.36 -5.56 18.40
C SER A 63 -7.13 -4.71 18.72
N VAL A 64 -7.29 -3.38 18.68
CA VAL A 64 -6.21 -2.46 19.04
C VAL A 64 -5.79 -2.68 20.51
N SER A 65 -6.72 -3.03 21.40
CA SER A 65 -6.41 -3.36 22.78
C SER A 65 -5.40 -4.51 22.88
N ASP A 66 -5.66 -5.63 22.18
CA ASP A 66 -4.75 -6.79 22.20
C ASP A 66 -3.37 -6.47 21.62
N TYR A 67 -3.32 -5.67 20.56
CA TYR A 67 -2.04 -5.16 20.04
C TYR A 67 -1.32 -4.30 21.05
N THR A 68 -2.04 -3.38 21.70
CA THR A 68 -1.48 -2.44 22.68
C THR A 68 -0.87 -3.17 23.86
N ASP A 69 -1.60 -4.12 24.46
CA ASP A 69 -1.16 -4.89 25.61
C ASP A 69 0.11 -5.70 25.30
N VAL A 70 0.13 -6.36 24.14
CA VAL A 70 1.28 -7.15 23.69
C VAL A 70 2.49 -6.26 23.38
N ILE A 71 2.29 -5.12 22.73
CA ILE A 71 3.37 -4.18 22.39
C ILE A 71 3.98 -3.60 23.66
N ILE A 72 3.17 -3.12 24.58
CA ILE A 72 3.64 -2.52 25.86
C ILE A 72 4.42 -3.56 26.68
N ASP A 73 3.90 -4.79 26.79
CA ASP A 73 4.59 -5.86 27.49
C ASP A 73 5.92 -6.22 26.79
N ALA A 74 5.92 -6.32 25.47
CA ALA A 74 7.13 -6.64 24.68
C ALA A 74 8.21 -5.53 24.79
N LEU A 75 7.82 -4.26 24.86
CA LEU A 75 8.73 -3.12 25.08
C LEU A 75 9.27 -3.13 26.51
N LYS A 76 8.42 -3.35 27.55
CA LYS A 76 8.82 -3.45 28.95
C LYS A 76 9.80 -4.58 29.20
N THR A 77 9.57 -5.72 28.61
CA THR A 77 10.39 -6.94 28.77
C THR A 77 11.56 -7.01 27.79
N ARG A 78 11.77 -5.98 26.97
CA ARG A 78 12.82 -5.91 25.94
C ARG A 78 12.79 -7.08 24.94
N ARG A 79 11.61 -7.61 24.67
CA ARG A 79 11.39 -8.55 23.57
C ARG A 79 11.40 -7.85 22.21
N ILE A 80 11.12 -6.53 22.21
CA ILE A 80 11.30 -5.62 21.09
C ILE A 80 11.90 -4.30 21.59
N ASP A 81 12.58 -3.58 20.72
CA ASP A 81 13.12 -2.24 21.00
C ASP A 81 12.29 -1.15 20.32
N TYR A 82 11.79 -1.41 19.13
CA TYR A 82 11.00 -0.47 18.33
C TYR A 82 9.82 -1.17 17.68
N VAL A 83 8.75 -0.41 17.39
CA VAL A 83 7.56 -0.92 16.72
C VAL A 83 7.04 0.03 15.63
N VAL A 84 6.62 -0.57 14.51
CA VAL A 84 6.00 0.11 13.36
C VAL A 84 4.64 -0.54 13.12
N PRO A 85 3.53 0.13 13.45
CA PRO A 85 2.19 -0.29 13.02
C PRO A 85 2.05 -0.20 11.50
N MET A 86 1.53 -1.24 10.87
CA MET A 86 1.43 -1.30 9.41
C MET A 86 0.02 -0.98 8.88
N PRO A 87 -1.09 -1.50 9.46
CA PRO A 87 -2.44 -1.15 9.06
C PRO A 87 -2.88 0.22 9.61
N GLU A 88 -3.57 1.00 8.77
CA GLU A 88 -4.17 2.28 9.14
C GLU A 88 -5.16 2.17 10.32
N ALA A 89 -5.88 1.06 10.41
CA ALA A 89 -6.86 0.83 11.48
C ALA A 89 -6.24 0.96 12.88
N LEU A 90 -5.00 0.46 13.08
CA LEU A 90 -4.30 0.58 14.35
C LEU A 90 -4.00 2.05 14.71
N LEU A 91 -3.71 2.88 13.71
CA LEU A 91 -3.45 4.31 13.88
C LEU A 91 -4.75 5.08 14.19
N PHE A 92 -5.82 4.79 13.44
CA PHE A 92 -7.14 5.41 13.64
C PHE A 92 -7.72 5.13 15.02
N GLU A 93 -7.48 3.94 15.55
CA GLU A 93 -7.96 3.53 16.88
C GLU A 93 -7.05 3.98 18.03
N GLY A 94 -5.89 4.65 17.73
CA GLY A 94 -5.05 5.31 18.73
C GLY A 94 -4.01 4.39 19.41
N LEU A 95 -3.54 3.35 18.69
CA LEU A 95 -2.45 2.50 19.18
C LEU A 95 -1.23 3.33 19.58
N VAL A 96 -0.85 4.30 18.74
CA VAL A 96 0.32 5.16 18.96
C VAL A 96 0.15 6.00 20.23
N ASP A 97 -1.05 6.53 20.45
CA ASP A 97 -1.37 7.33 21.63
C ASP A 97 -1.19 6.48 22.91
N THR A 98 -1.83 5.30 22.96
CA THR A 98 -1.80 4.45 24.15
C THR A 98 -0.40 3.93 24.48
N VAL A 99 0.39 3.54 23.45
CA VAL A 99 1.79 3.11 23.65
C VAL A 99 2.66 4.28 24.13
N SER A 100 2.39 5.49 23.61
CA SER A 100 3.11 6.71 24.04
C SER A 100 2.79 7.09 25.48
N ASP A 101 1.53 7.04 25.87
CA ASP A 101 1.06 7.31 27.24
C ASP A 101 1.62 6.29 28.25
N ALA A 102 1.92 5.08 27.80
CA ALA A 102 2.63 4.07 28.60
C ALA A 102 4.15 4.34 28.74
N GLY A 103 4.66 5.45 28.21
CA GLY A 103 6.06 5.88 28.33
C GLY A 103 6.98 5.42 27.19
N PHE A 104 6.44 4.98 26.04
CA PHE A 104 7.21 4.46 24.91
C PHE A 104 7.07 5.31 23.64
N ALA A 105 6.86 6.64 23.79
CA ALA A 105 6.68 7.55 22.66
C ALA A 105 7.88 7.61 21.69
N ASP A 106 9.08 7.35 22.19
CA ASP A 106 10.35 7.30 21.47
C ASP A 106 10.67 5.92 20.84
N ARG A 107 9.72 4.97 20.93
CA ARG A 107 9.88 3.60 20.46
C ARG A 107 8.84 3.15 19.46
N ILE A 108 7.88 4.02 19.12
CA ILE A 108 6.81 3.72 18.18
C ILE A 108 6.79 4.73 17.03
N VAL A 109 6.76 4.21 15.80
CA VAL A 109 6.57 5.01 14.57
C VAL A 109 5.08 5.04 14.23
N GLY A 110 4.56 6.19 13.88
CA GLY A 110 3.18 6.38 13.42
C GLY A 110 2.56 7.66 13.96
N LEU A 111 1.56 8.16 13.24
CA LEU A 111 0.78 9.31 13.69
C LEU A 111 -0.17 8.91 14.82
N SER A 112 -0.42 9.85 15.72
CA SER A 112 -1.48 9.75 16.72
C SER A 112 -2.87 9.76 16.05
N ARG A 113 -3.90 9.43 16.81
CA ARG A 113 -5.30 9.57 16.36
C ARG A 113 -5.60 10.98 15.86
N ALA A 114 -5.02 12.00 16.50
CA ALA A 114 -5.17 13.40 16.07
C ALA A 114 -4.60 13.68 14.68
N GLY A 115 -3.54 12.96 14.26
CA GLY A 115 -2.96 13.08 12.91
C GLY A 115 -3.58 12.11 11.90
N ALA A 116 -4.32 11.12 12.35
CA ALA A 116 -4.85 10.05 11.49
C ALA A 116 -5.89 10.53 10.46
N PHE A 117 -6.47 11.75 10.63
CA PHE A 117 -7.39 12.35 9.66
C PHE A 117 -6.75 12.54 8.27
N ILE A 118 -5.42 12.63 8.19
CA ILE A 118 -4.70 12.81 6.91
C ILE A 118 -5.04 11.68 5.93
N GLU A 119 -5.20 10.44 6.40
CA GLU A 119 -5.71 9.32 5.58
C GLU A 119 -7.20 9.09 5.80
N GLY A 120 -7.68 9.22 7.04
CA GLY A 120 -9.02 8.82 7.45
C GLY A 120 -10.15 9.73 6.97
N ASP A 121 -9.84 10.99 6.60
CA ASP A 121 -10.83 11.97 6.09
C ASP A 121 -10.28 12.70 4.87
N LYS A 122 -10.70 12.25 3.68
CA LYS A 122 -10.23 12.81 2.40
C LYS A 122 -10.55 14.29 2.25
N ILE A 123 -11.66 14.77 2.83
CA ILE A 123 -12.05 16.19 2.78
C ILE A 123 -11.12 17.02 3.65
N MET A 124 -10.87 16.58 4.87
CA MET A 124 -9.95 17.27 5.78
C MET A 124 -8.51 17.25 5.23
N CYS A 125 -8.08 16.16 4.63
CA CYS A 125 -6.78 16.08 3.95
C CYS A 125 -6.69 17.09 2.79
N LYS A 126 -7.72 17.18 1.94
CA LYS A 126 -7.75 18.18 0.83
C LYS A 126 -7.72 19.62 1.33
N ARG A 127 -8.45 19.91 2.41
CA ARG A 127 -8.38 21.23 3.06
C ARG A 127 -6.99 21.53 3.56
N LEU A 128 -6.35 20.58 4.27
CA LEU A 128 -4.97 20.71 4.73
C LEU A 128 -4.03 20.99 3.55
N CYS A 129 -4.09 20.19 2.49
CA CYS A 129 -3.24 20.38 1.30
C CYS A 129 -3.41 21.77 0.69
N ARG A 130 -4.67 22.21 0.51
CA ARG A 130 -4.96 23.55 -0.02
C ARG A 130 -4.38 24.65 0.87
N ASP A 131 -4.60 24.55 2.18
CA ASP A 131 -4.23 25.58 3.16
C ASP A 131 -2.70 25.78 3.25
N VAL A 132 -1.92 24.73 2.93
CA VAL A 132 -0.45 24.79 2.94
C VAL A 132 0.17 24.78 1.53
N GLY A 133 -0.64 24.89 0.48
CA GLY A 133 -0.16 25.01 -0.89
C GLY A 133 0.31 23.72 -1.54
N ILE A 134 -0.01 22.54 -0.99
CA ILE A 134 0.23 21.25 -1.66
C ILE A 134 -0.75 21.12 -2.83
N PRO A 135 -0.28 20.96 -4.09
CA PRO A 135 -1.17 20.85 -5.23
C PRO A 135 -2.01 19.56 -5.18
N VAL A 136 -3.30 19.71 -5.41
CA VAL A 136 -4.29 18.62 -5.48
C VAL A 136 -5.02 18.69 -6.83
N ALA A 137 -6.12 17.95 -6.99
CA ALA A 137 -6.97 18.07 -8.18
C ALA A 137 -7.29 19.54 -8.48
N PRO A 138 -7.25 19.97 -9.77
CA PRO A 138 -7.47 21.36 -10.16
C PRO A 138 -8.78 21.96 -9.63
N ALA A 139 -9.82 21.15 -9.57
CA ALA A 139 -11.10 21.51 -8.96
C ALA A 139 -11.58 20.40 -8.04
N TRP A 140 -12.15 20.77 -6.91
CA TRP A 140 -12.82 19.84 -6.02
C TRP A 140 -13.87 20.56 -5.17
N VAL A 141 -14.91 19.82 -4.76
CA VAL A 141 -15.98 20.32 -3.92
C VAL A 141 -16.46 19.26 -2.94
N GLU A 142 -16.81 19.71 -1.74
CA GLU A 142 -17.56 18.92 -0.78
C GLU A 142 -19.05 19.22 -0.98
N THR A 143 -19.88 18.18 -1.08
CA THR A 143 -21.33 18.33 -1.23
C THR A 143 -22.08 17.33 -0.35
N ASP A 144 -23.40 17.43 -0.32
CA ASP A 144 -24.25 16.41 0.31
C ASP A 144 -24.54 15.29 -0.71
N ALA A 145 -24.13 14.07 -0.40
CA ALA A 145 -24.42 12.89 -1.21
C ALA A 145 -25.93 12.65 -1.43
N LYS A 146 -26.82 13.23 -0.63
CA LYS A 146 -28.28 13.17 -0.81
C LYS A 146 -28.79 14.15 -1.85
N ASP A 147 -28.02 15.19 -2.17
CA ASP A 147 -28.39 16.20 -3.19
C ASP A 147 -27.86 15.77 -4.57
N TYR A 148 -28.58 14.82 -5.17
CA TYR A 148 -28.21 14.33 -6.51
C TYR A 148 -28.19 15.44 -7.57
N SER A 149 -29.04 16.46 -7.45
CA SER A 149 -29.07 17.56 -8.42
C SER A 149 -27.76 18.34 -8.42
N HIS A 150 -27.22 18.66 -7.24
CA HIS A 150 -25.95 19.34 -7.11
C HIS A 150 -24.79 18.45 -7.54
N VAL A 151 -24.83 17.14 -7.19
CA VAL A 151 -23.83 16.17 -7.66
C VAL A 151 -23.81 16.10 -9.19
N LEU A 152 -24.98 15.98 -9.83
CA LEU A 152 -25.10 15.91 -11.29
C LEU A 152 -24.53 17.16 -11.96
N GLN A 153 -24.89 18.34 -11.49
CA GLN A 153 -24.42 19.62 -12.04
C GLN A 153 -22.90 19.73 -11.91
N THR A 154 -22.32 19.41 -10.75
CA THR A 154 -20.89 19.46 -10.51
C THR A 154 -20.13 18.50 -11.43
N VAL A 155 -20.62 17.25 -11.54
CA VAL A 155 -19.99 16.24 -12.39
C VAL A 155 -20.04 16.63 -13.87
N LEU A 156 -21.17 17.18 -14.35
CA LEU A 156 -21.28 17.67 -15.72
C LEU A 156 -20.31 18.82 -16.01
N THR A 157 -20.12 19.74 -15.06
CA THR A 157 -19.12 20.80 -15.16
C THR A 157 -17.72 20.22 -15.28
N TYR A 158 -17.36 19.26 -14.42
CA TYR A 158 -16.01 18.66 -14.45
C TYR A 158 -15.77 17.77 -15.66
N LEU A 159 -16.79 17.10 -16.19
CA LEU A 159 -16.72 16.41 -17.48
C LEU A 159 -16.39 17.38 -18.62
N HIS A 160 -17.03 18.55 -18.62
CA HIS A 160 -16.79 19.56 -19.67
C HIS A 160 -15.41 20.21 -19.56
N GLU A 161 -14.99 20.60 -18.34
CA GLU A 161 -13.77 21.38 -18.14
C GLU A 161 -12.50 20.52 -18.03
N TYR A 162 -12.62 19.32 -17.49
CA TYR A 162 -11.46 18.45 -17.13
C TYR A 162 -11.53 17.05 -17.75
N GLY A 163 -12.53 16.78 -18.60
CA GLY A 163 -12.68 15.48 -19.24
C GLY A 163 -13.16 14.34 -18.30
N GLY A 164 -13.44 14.62 -17.05
CA GLY A 164 -13.92 13.62 -16.09
C GLY A 164 -14.05 14.14 -14.68
N ALA A 165 -14.72 13.34 -13.85
CA ALA A 165 -14.87 13.58 -12.42
C ALA A 165 -14.61 12.29 -11.60
N VAL A 166 -14.25 12.47 -10.34
CA VAL A 166 -14.08 11.37 -9.39
C VAL A 166 -14.94 11.63 -8.15
N LEU A 167 -15.91 10.74 -7.91
CA LEU A 167 -16.75 10.76 -6.71
C LEU A 167 -16.07 9.93 -5.64
N LYS A 168 -15.87 10.51 -4.44
CA LYS A 168 -15.17 9.83 -3.35
C LYS A 168 -15.99 9.82 -2.06
N TYR A 169 -16.22 8.63 -1.51
CA TYR A 169 -16.63 8.48 -0.12
C TYR A 169 -15.46 8.93 0.78
N PRO A 170 -15.65 9.93 1.66
CA PRO A 170 -14.53 10.59 2.34
C PRO A 170 -13.77 9.69 3.32
N TYR A 171 -14.44 8.73 3.94
CA TYR A 171 -13.93 7.94 5.06
C TYR A 171 -13.51 6.51 4.66
N SER A 172 -12.94 6.36 3.46
CA SER A 172 -12.42 5.08 2.99
C SER A 172 -10.93 5.15 2.71
N ALA A 173 -10.22 4.07 2.98
CA ALA A 173 -8.81 3.89 2.63
C ALA A 173 -8.64 2.94 1.43
N GLY A 174 -7.48 2.99 0.79
CA GLY A 174 -7.07 2.03 -0.25
C GLY A 174 -7.92 2.05 -1.52
N GLY A 175 -8.32 3.23 -2.02
CA GLY A 175 -9.02 3.40 -3.30
C GLY A 175 -10.45 2.88 -3.37
N LYS A 176 -10.92 2.12 -2.39
CA LYS A 176 -12.24 1.44 -2.43
C LYS A 176 -13.43 2.39 -2.52
N GLY A 177 -13.31 3.60 -1.99
CA GLY A 177 -14.38 4.61 -1.95
C GLY A 177 -14.39 5.57 -3.12
N SER A 178 -13.60 5.35 -4.17
CA SER A 178 -13.50 6.25 -5.33
C SER A 178 -14.18 5.63 -6.56
N ARG A 179 -14.89 6.47 -7.31
CA ARG A 179 -15.54 6.08 -8.57
C ARG A 179 -15.30 7.17 -9.61
N ILE A 180 -14.73 6.76 -10.76
CA ILE A 180 -14.45 7.65 -11.89
C ILE A 180 -15.68 7.73 -12.78
N VAL A 181 -15.96 8.93 -13.29
CA VAL A 181 -17.00 9.23 -14.28
C VAL A 181 -16.32 9.88 -15.49
N LEU A 182 -16.39 9.24 -16.63
CA LEU A 182 -15.82 9.73 -17.88
C LEU A 182 -16.90 10.17 -18.89
N ASN A 183 -18.15 9.77 -18.68
CA ASN A 183 -19.25 10.02 -19.60
C ASN A 183 -20.52 10.45 -18.86
N ALA A 184 -21.27 11.37 -19.44
CA ALA A 184 -22.49 11.90 -18.83
C ALA A 184 -23.56 10.82 -18.55
N TRP A 185 -23.68 9.81 -19.40
CA TRP A 185 -24.64 8.72 -19.21
C TRP A 185 -24.32 7.77 -18.06
N GLU A 186 -23.07 7.78 -17.56
CA GLU A 186 -22.62 6.93 -16.43
C GLU A 186 -22.93 7.55 -15.07
N ILE A 187 -23.18 8.86 -15.01
CA ILE A 187 -23.25 9.62 -13.75
C ILE A 187 -24.20 8.95 -12.77
N ARG A 188 -25.42 8.63 -13.22
CA ARG A 188 -26.45 8.05 -12.36
C ARG A 188 -26.04 6.68 -11.82
N ASP A 189 -25.54 5.82 -12.67
CA ASP A 189 -25.13 4.46 -12.31
C ASP A 189 -23.95 4.48 -11.32
N VAL A 190 -22.93 5.30 -11.61
CA VAL A 190 -21.74 5.45 -10.75
C VAL A 190 -22.12 6.01 -9.37
N TYR A 191 -22.98 7.03 -9.35
CA TYR A 191 -23.50 7.61 -8.11
C TYR A 191 -24.29 6.57 -7.30
N ASP A 192 -25.25 5.87 -7.92
CA ASP A 192 -26.09 4.89 -7.23
C ASP A 192 -25.25 3.71 -6.68
N VAL A 193 -24.23 3.27 -7.40
CA VAL A 193 -23.26 2.26 -6.91
C VAL A 193 -22.52 2.78 -5.68
N LEU A 194 -21.97 3.99 -5.73
CA LEU A 194 -21.25 4.57 -4.60
C LEU A 194 -22.14 4.68 -3.36
N ILE A 195 -23.34 5.26 -3.54
CA ILE A 195 -24.29 5.45 -2.43
C ILE A 195 -24.74 4.10 -1.86
N ARG A 196 -25.02 3.11 -2.69
CA ARG A 196 -25.39 1.75 -2.25
C ARG A 196 -24.27 1.12 -1.43
N ASP A 197 -23.04 1.18 -1.90
CA ASP A 197 -21.87 0.53 -1.28
C ASP A 197 -21.55 1.13 0.10
N TYR A 198 -21.81 2.42 0.30
CA TYR A 198 -21.52 3.16 1.55
C TYR A 198 -22.75 3.58 2.36
N LYS A 199 -23.95 3.16 1.97
CA LYS A 199 -25.21 3.55 2.61
C LYS A 199 -25.23 3.28 4.11
N ASP A 200 -24.78 2.11 4.52
CA ASP A 200 -24.77 1.71 5.92
C ASP A 200 -23.70 2.46 6.72
N SER A 201 -22.54 2.72 6.10
CA SER A 201 -21.49 3.57 6.69
C SER A 201 -21.99 5.00 6.92
N TYR A 202 -22.64 5.60 5.92
CA TYR A 202 -23.26 6.91 6.06
C TYR A 202 -24.34 6.92 7.17
N ARG A 203 -25.22 5.90 7.19
CA ARG A 203 -26.28 5.81 8.21
C ARG A 203 -25.73 5.65 9.61
N LYS A 204 -24.68 4.86 9.77
CA LYS A 204 -24.03 4.63 11.06
C LYS A 204 -23.36 5.91 11.58
N THR A 205 -22.69 6.66 10.70
CA THR A 205 -21.90 7.85 11.08
C THR A 205 -22.78 9.11 11.21
N PHE A 206 -23.70 9.34 10.28
CA PHE A 206 -24.44 10.62 10.16
C PHE A 206 -25.94 10.51 10.39
N GLY A 207 -26.50 9.32 10.53
CA GLY A 207 -27.94 9.12 10.67
C GLY A 207 -28.74 9.46 9.40
N LYS A 208 -30.08 9.45 9.53
CA LYS A 208 -30.95 9.67 8.37
C LYS A 208 -31.18 11.17 8.01
N LYS A 209 -31.07 12.05 9.00
CA LYS A 209 -31.34 13.48 8.84
C LYS A 209 -30.11 14.31 8.51
N GLU A 210 -28.96 13.87 8.92
CA GLU A 210 -27.71 14.58 8.70
C GLU A 210 -27.30 14.60 7.23
N LYS A 211 -26.50 15.59 6.86
CA LYS A 211 -25.82 15.62 5.56
C LYS A 211 -24.85 14.45 5.45
N TRP A 212 -24.78 13.87 4.26
CA TRP A 212 -23.82 12.80 3.93
C TRP A 212 -22.72 13.40 3.07
N PRO A 213 -21.54 13.70 3.66
CA PRO A 213 -20.49 14.36 2.89
C PRO A 213 -20.00 13.47 1.74
N LEU A 214 -19.84 14.10 0.57
CA LEU A 214 -19.29 13.51 -0.65
C LEU A 214 -18.23 14.45 -1.19
N LEU A 215 -17.06 13.93 -1.52
CA LEU A 215 -16.02 14.65 -2.20
C LEU A 215 -16.14 14.39 -3.71
N ILE A 216 -16.21 15.44 -4.50
CA ILE A 216 -16.15 15.37 -5.97
C ILE A 216 -14.90 16.11 -6.41
N GLU A 217 -14.05 15.44 -7.17
CA GLU A 217 -12.81 16.00 -7.74
C GLU A 217 -12.87 15.97 -9.25
N SER A 218 -12.23 16.96 -9.90
CA SER A 218 -11.93 16.86 -11.32
C SER A 218 -10.96 15.72 -11.59
N LEU A 219 -11.05 15.10 -12.75
CA LEU A 219 -10.10 14.10 -13.18
C LEU A 219 -8.70 14.71 -13.29
N MET A 220 -7.72 14.08 -12.70
CA MET A 220 -6.31 14.44 -12.88
C MET A 220 -5.73 13.64 -14.03
N SER A 221 -4.87 14.30 -14.81
CA SER A 221 -4.09 13.69 -15.88
C SER A 221 -2.61 13.66 -15.49
N GLY A 222 -1.85 12.80 -16.13
CA GLY A 222 -0.40 12.65 -15.92
C GLY A 222 -0.01 11.22 -15.56
N VAL A 223 1.25 11.03 -15.20
CA VAL A 223 1.82 9.75 -14.80
C VAL A 223 1.52 9.53 -13.32
N GLU A 224 0.85 8.42 -12.99
CA GLU A 224 0.63 8.04 -11.59
C GLU A 224 1.92 7.53 -10.96
N ILE A 225 2.30 8.10 -9.83
CA ILE A 225 3.49 7.72 -9.09
C ILE A 225 3.23 7.82 -7.59
N SER A 226 3.80 6.89 -6.85
CA SER A 226 3.69 6.89 -5.39
C SER A 226 5.05 7.14 -4.75
N PHE A 227 5.06 8.01 -3.73
CA PHE A 227 6.23 8.28 -2.92
C PHE A 227 6.06 7.69 -1.53
N THR A 228 7.13 7.21 -0.94
CA THR A 228 7.16 6.84 0.49
C THR A 228 8.12 7.78 1.20
N ILE A 229 7.60 8.58 2.12
CA ILE A 229 8.34 9.61 2.85
C ILE A 229 8.44 9.18 4.31
N LEU A 230 9.66 9.00 4.80
CA LEU A 230 9.96 8.76 6.20
C LEU A 230 10.23 10.11 6.87
N ILE A 231 9.50 10.41 7.93
CA ILE A 231 9.59 11.68 8.68
C ILE A 231 10.02 11.36 10.10
N ASP A 232 11.01 12.08 10.63
CA ASP A 232 11.45 11.92 12.00
C ASP A 232 10.67 12.81 13.00
N LYS A 233 10.98 12.67 14.29
CA LYS A 233 10.28 13.36 15.38
C LYS A 233 10.43 14.88 15.38
N ILE A 234 11.39 15.44 14.64
CA ILE A 234 11.64 16.89 14.58
C ILE A 234 11.37 17.48 13.19
N GLY A 235 11.00 16.64 12.21
CA GLY A 235 10.56 17.06 10.88
C GLY A 235 11.61 16.94 9.78
N HIS A 236 12.75 16.29 10.01
CA HIS A 236 13.57 15.86 8.89
C HIS A 236 12.92 14.69 8.16
N PHE A 237 13.26 14.53 6.90
CA PHE A 237 12.67 13.47 6.10
C PHE A 237 13.66 12.84 5.11
N GLN A 238 13.31 11.62 4.67
CA GLN A 238 13.92 10.94 3.53
C GLN A 238 12.82 10.37 2.64
N ILE A 239 13.00 10.44 1.33
CA ILE A 239 12.11 9.82 0.36
C ILE A 239 12.75 8.51 -0.10
N LEU A 240 12.01 7.42 0.04
CA LEU A 240 12.42 6.10 -0.41
C LEU A 240 12.30 5.97 -1.94
N PRO A 241 12.87 4.93 -2.55
CA PRO A 241 12.63 4.64 -3.97
C PRO A 241 11.14 4.65 -4.30
N THR A 242 10.81 5.18 -5.46
CA THR A 242 9.43 5.25 -5.94
C THR A 242 8.92 3.89 -6.42
N SER A 243 7.62 3.79 -6.62
CA SER A 243 7.00 2.62 -7.23
C SER A 243 5.92 3.01 -8.23
N MET A 244 5.72 2.14 -9.21
CA MET A 244 4.59 2.13 -10.12
C MET A 244 3.58 1.11 -9.60
N ASP A 245 2.36 1.54 -9.31
CA ASP A 245 1.26 0.70 -8.86
C ASP A 245 0.40 0.24 -10.04
N TYR A 246 -0.35 -0.83 -9.81
CA TYR A 246 -1.33 -1.37 -10.74
C TYR A 246 -2.63 -1.60 -9.97
N PRO A 247 -3.44 -0.53 -9.81
CA PRO A 247 -4.65 -0.58 -8.99
C PRO A 247 -5.84 -1.24 -9.67
N GLU A 248 -5.90 -1.27 -11.02
CA GLU A 248 -7.01 -1.90 -11.73
C GLU A 248 -6.91 -3.43 -11.64
N ARG A 249 -8.07 -4.08 -11.47
CA ARG A 249 -8.15 -5.53 -11.37
C ARG A 249 -7.61 -6.25 -12.60
N PHE A 250 -7.92 -5.76 -13.80
CA PHE A 250 -7.53 -6.30 -15.09
C PHE A 250 -6.68 -5.29 -15.87
N GLU A 251 -6.12 -5.72 -16.98
CA GLU A 251 -5.45 -4.86 -17.93
C GLU A 251 -6.42 -3.82 -18.52
N GLY A 252 -5.93 -2.60 -18.76
CA GLY A 252 -6.68 -1.48 -19.29
C GLY A 252 -7.24 -0.54 -18.24
N PRO A 253 -7.94 0.52 -18.69
CA PRO A 253 -8.41 1.58 -17.80
C PRO A 253 -9.50 1.10 -16.84
N ALA A 254 -9.61 1.80 -15.72
CA ALA A 254 -10.66 1.56 -14.74
C ALA A 254 -12.05 1.74 -15.36
N SER A 255 -12.96 0.82 -15.04
CA SER A 255 -14.36 0.82 -15.50
C SER A 255 -15.25 0.06 -14.52
N LYS A 256 -16.55 -0.03 -14.82
CA LYS A 256 -17.49 -0.85 -14.06
C LYS A 256 -17.06 -2.33 -13.98
N ASP A 257 -16.49 -2.86 -15.07
CA ASP A 257 -16.05 -4.23 -15.16
C ASP A 257 -14.57 -4.42 -14.83
N ASN A 258 -13.81 -3.32 -14.76
CA ASN A 258 -12.41 -3.27 -14.34
C ASN A 258 -12.23 -2.31 -13.16
N PRO A 259 -12.62 -2.71 -11.94
CA PRO A 259 -12.61 -1.81 -10.79
C PRO A 259 -11.20 -1.50 -10.29
N ILE A 260 -11.03 -0.30 -9.73
CA ILE A 260 -9.90 0.04 -8.89
C ILE A 260 -9.95 -0.81 -7.61
N THR A 261 -8.82 -1.34 -7.20
CA THR A 261 -8.65 -2.25 -6.06
C THR A 261 -7.60 -1.71 -5.10
N GLY A 262 -7.24 -2.50 -4.09
CA GLY A 262 -6.09 -2.22 -3.22
C GLY A 262 -4.74 -2.66 -3.82
N GLY A 263 -4.62 -2.66 -5.17
CA GLY A 263 -3.42 -3.04 -5.91
C GLY A 263 -3.31 -4.53 -6.20
N VAL A 264 -2.94 -4.86 -7.43
CA VAL A 264 -2.69 -6.24 -7.90
C VAL A 264 -1.22 -6.48 -8.24
N GLY A 265 -0.39 -5.46 -8.11
CA GLY A 265 1.05 -5.56 -8.25
C GLY A 265 1.72 -4.19 -8.23
N ALA A 266 3.02 -4.22 -8.11
CA ALA A 266 3.84 -3.01 -8.13
C ALA A 266 5.26 -3.32 -8.61
N ILE A 267 5.94 -2.30 -9.12
CA ILE A 267 7.33 -2.38 -9.57
C ILE A 267 8.12 -1.18 -9.03
N SER A 268 9.36 -1.38 -8.58
CA SER A 268 10.26 -0.33 -8.11
C SER A 268 11.66 -0.50 -8.74
N PRO A 269 12.31 0.61 -9.19
CA PRO A 269 11.83 1.99 -9.15
C PRO A 269 10.71 2.25 -10.16
N HIS A 270 10.00 3.35 -10.02
CA HIS A 270 9.14 3.87 -11.09
C HIS A 270 10.03 4.28 -12.28
N PRO A 271 9.58 4.07 -13.55
CA PRO A 271 10.40 4.44 -14.74
C PRO A 271 10.79 5.91 -14.78
N MET A 272 9.97 6.78 -14.20
CA MET A 272 10.19 8.23 -14.15
C MET A 272 11.04 8.67 -12.95
N GLU A 273 11.50 7.74 -12.08
CA GLU A 273 12.32 8.10 -10.93
C GLU A 273 13.58 8.84 -11.36
N SER A 274 13.74 10.07 -10.89
CA SER A 274 14.93 10.88 -11.09
C SER A 274 15.22 11.72 -9.84
N PRO A 275 16.46 12.20 -9.65
CA PRO A 275 16.80 13.10 -8.54
C PRO A 275 15.90 14.34 -8.52
N GLU A 276 15.62 14.93 -9.69
CA GLU A 276 14.79 16.14 -9.82
C GLU A 276 13.35 15.88 -9.38
N LEU A 277 12.79 14.72 -9.72
CA LEU A 277 11.45 14.34 -9.29
C LEU A 277 11.38 14.10 -7.77
N ILE A 278 12.40 13.48 -7.19
CA ILE A 278 12.49 13.28 -5.74
C ILE A 278 12.63 14.62 -5.01
N GLU A 279 13.47 15.53 -5.51
CA GLU A 279 13.60 16.88 -4.98
C GLU A 279 12.28 17.66 -5.05
N MET A 280 11.60 17.61 -6.21
CA MET A 280 10.28 18.24 -6.41
C MET A 280 9.26 17.71 -5.40
N ALA A 281 9.20 16.39 -5.17
CA ALA A 281 8.31 15.81 -4.16
C ALA A 281 8.65 16.28 -2.74
N GLY A 282 9.94 16.44 -2.43
CA GLY A 282 10.41 17.02 -1.17
C GLY A 282 9.91 18.44 -0.96
N GLU A 283 10.08 19.31 -1.97
CA GLU A 283 9.69 20.72 -1.89
C GLU A 283 8.16 20.91 -1.87
N VAL A 284 7.45 20.19 -2.76
CA VAL A 284 6.03 20.45 -3.03
C VAL A 284 5.12 19.70 -2.06
N ILE A 285 5.57 18.58 -1.50
CA ILE A 285 4.75 17.72 -0.63
C ILE A 285 5.33 17.63 0.78
N ALA A 286 6.59 17.14 0.92
CA ALA A 286 7.11 16.79 2.24
C ALA A 286 7.24 18.02 3.15
N LYS A 287 7.93 19.07 2.70
CA LYS A 287 8.17 20.27 3.50
C LYS A 287 6.88 20.97 3.95
N PRO A 288 5.90 21.29 3.06
CA PRO A 288 4.68 21.95 3.49
C PRO A 288 3.80 21.04 4.37
N LEU A 289 3.77 19.73 4.14
CA LEU A 289 3.04 18.79 4.99
C LEU A 289 3.64 18.73 6.40
N ILE A 290 4.97 18.66 6.52
CA ILE A 290 5.69 18.65 7.80
C ILE A 290 5.45 19.96 8.56
N ALA A 291 5.53 21.10 7.91
CA ALA A 291 5.25 22.40 8.52
C ALA A 291 3.82 22.46 9.08
N ALA A 292 2.84 21.97 8.32
CA ALA A 292 1.46 21.87 8.78
C ALA A 292 1.29 20.92 9.97
N MET A 293 2.01 19.80 9.97
CA MET A 293 1.98 18.85 11.09
C MET A 293 2.59 19.44 12.35
N GLN A 294 3.66 20.24 12.21
CA GLN A 294 4.29 20.98 13.32
C GLN A 294 3.34 22.04 13.89
N GLU A 295 2.76 22.87 13.02
CA GLU A 295 1.81 23.93 13.42
C GLU A 295 0.60 23.36 14.16
N LYS A 296 0.09 22.21 13.72
CA LYS A 296 -1.04 21.51 14.36
C LYS A 296 -0.65 20.69 15.59
N GLY A 297 0.63 20.60 15.94
CA GLY A 297 1.11 19.78 17.06
C GLY A 297 0.91 18.28 16.89
N ILE A 298 0.82 17.80 15.65
CA ILE A 298 0.62 16.37 15.32
C ILE A 298 1.86 15.71 14.73
N LEU A 299 2.98 16.42 14.62
CA LEU A 299 4.22 15.87 14.12
C LEU A 299 4.75 14.77 15.04
N ARG A 300 5.03 13.63 14.47
CA ARG A 300 5.66 12.45 15.12
C ARG A 300 6.49 11.68 14.09
N PRO A 301 7.40 10.78 14.53
CA PRO A 301 8.03 9.84 13.60
C PRO A 301 6.96 9.05 12.86
N CYS A 302 6.89 9.20 11.54
CA CYS A 302 5.83 8.56 10.77
C CYS A 302 6.26 8.27 9.34
N VAL A 303 5.51 7.40 8.69
CA VAL A 303 5.57 7.16 7.25
C VAL A 303 4.35 7.81 6.62
N VAL A 304 4.56 8.64 5.61
CA VAL A 304 3.48 9.12 4.76
C VAL A 304 3.68 8.61 3.33
N TYR A 305 2.58 8.26 2.69
CA TYR A 305 2.57 7.64 1.38
C TYR A 305 1.58 8.38 0.47
N PRO A 306 2.03 9.48 -0.18
CA PRO A 306 1.23 10.21 -1.15
C PRO A 306 1.19 9.48 -2.49
N GLY A 307 -0.02 9.21 -2.99
CA GLY A 307 -0.30 8.87 -4.38
C GLY A 307 -0.47 10.15 -5.19
N CYS A 308 0.26 10.27 -6.29
CA CYS A 308 0.38 11.51 -7.05
C CYS A 308 0.21 11.29 -8.55
N PHE A 309 -0.16 12.37 -9.26
CA PHE A 309 -0.08 12.49 -10.70
C PHE A 309 1.00 13.52 -11.06
N VAL A 310 1.92 13.13 -11.94
CA VAL A 310 3.03 13.95 -12.40
C VAL A 310 2.76 14.40 -13.84
N SER A 311 2.72 15.71 -14.07
CA SER A 311 2.64 16.28 -15.42
C SER A 311 4.03 16.28 -16.05
N LEU A 312 4.10 16.03 -17.35
CA LEU A 312 5.34 16.00 -18.10
C LEU A 312 5.33 17.09 -19.18
N ASP A 313 6.50 17.59 -19.56
CA ASP A 313 6.69 18.40 -20.75
C ASP A 313 6.81 17.52 -22.02
N ASP A 314 6.96 18.17 -23.18
CA ASP A 314 7.11 17.50 -24.47
C ASP A 314 8.37 16.60 -24.56
N LYS A 315 9.32 16.78 -23.64
CA LYS A 315 10.54 15.97 -23.54
C LYS A 315 10.40 14.83 -22.51
N GLY A 316 9.22 14.71 -21.89
CA GLY A 316 8.92 13.73 -20.84
C GLY A 316 9.59 14.05 -19.51
N GLN A 317 9.93 15.32 -19.23
CA GLN A 317 10.44 15.74 -17.95
C GLN A 317 9.31 16.14 -16.99
N PRO A 318 9.43 15.87 -15.68
CA PRO A 318 8.41 16.25 -14.72
C PRO A 318 8.33 17.77 -14.58
N THR A 319 7.11 18.31 -14.67
CA THR A 319 6.84 19.76 -14.56
C THR A 319 5.99 20.13 -13.35
N ALA A 320 5.14 19.22 -12.90
CA ALA A 320 4.31 19.44 -11.72
C ALA A 320 3.90 18.11 -11.08
N ILE A 321 3.68 18.16 -9.77
CA ILE A 321 3.11 17.04 -8.98
C ILE A 321 1.78 17.49 -8.41
N ARG A 322 0.75 16.63 -8.48
CA ARG A 322 -0.55 16.80 -7.80
C ARG A 322 -0.85 15.58 -6.95
N VAL A 323 -1.24 15.82 -5.72
CA VAL A 323 -1.57 14.78 -4.73
C VAL A 323 -3.01 14.31 -4.93
N CYS A 324 -3.17 13.01 -5.15
CA CYS A 324 -4.48 12.34 -5.19
C CYS A 324 -4.99 12.04 -3.78
N GLU A 325 -4.16 11.40 -2.97
CA GLU A 325 -4.41 11.07 -1.57
C GLU A 325 -3.09 10.98 -0.80
N ILE A 326 -3.15 11.09 0.52
CA ILE A 326 -2.02 10.85 1.41
C ILE A 326 -2.42 9.76 2.39
N ASN A 327 -1.69 8.65 2.37
CA ASN A 327 -1.82 7.60 3.36
C ASN A 327 -0.75 7.80 4.45
N ILE A 328 -1.04 7.40 5.69
CA ILE A 328 -0.13 7.57 6.86
C ILE A 328 0.58 6.27 7.23
N ARG A 329 0.71 5.42 6.29
CA ARG A 329 1.34 4.09 6.37
C ARG A 329 1.93 3.71 5.01
N PRO A 330 2.87 2.72 4.93
CA PRO A 330 3.37 2.24 3.64
C PRO A 330 2.26 1.67 2.76
N GLY A 331 2.34 1.82 1.44
CA GLY A 331 1.42 1.21 0.48
C GLY A 331 1.47 -0.32 0.47
N GLU A 332 0.42 -0.97 -0.01
CA GLU A 332 0.36 -2.42 -0.23
C GLU A 332 -0.32 -2.70 -1.58
N PRO A 333 0.40 -3.19 -2.60
CA PRO A 333 1.67 -3.93 -2.53
C PRO A 333 2.95 -3.11 -2.68
N GLU A 334 2.92 -1.82 -2.88
CA GLU A 334 4.03 -0.97 -3.34
C GLU A 334 5.23 -0.97 -2.39
N ALA A 335 4.98 -1.03 -1.08
CA ALA A 335 6.06 -1.12 -0.10
C ALA A 335 6.92 -2.38 -0.27
N GLN A 336 6.38 -3.44 -0.89
CA GLN A 336 7.10 -4.71 -1.04
C GLN A 336 8.29 -4.58 -1.99
N PRO A 337 8.15 -4.16 -3.27
CA PRO A 337 9.30 -3.98 -4.15
C PRO A 337 10.22 -2.84 -3.68
N VAL A 338 9.71 -1.78 -3.04
CA VAL A 338 10.52 -0.70 -2.46
C VAL A 338 11.43 -1.24 -1.36
N ALA A 339 10.88 -1.94 -0.36
CA ALA A 339 11.65 -2.49 0.76
C ALA A 339 12.74 -3.45 0.29
N ARG A 340 12.49 -4.27 -0.74
CA ARG A 340 13.48 -5.20 -1.29
C ARG A 340 14.72 -4.52 -1.89
N ARG A 341 14.61 -3.26 -2.29
CA ARG A 341 15.73 -2.48 -2.81
C ARG A 341 16.54 -1.79 -1.72
N LEU A 342 16.05 -1.76 -0.47
CA LEU A 342 16.72 -1.10 0.65
C LEU A 342 17.68 -2.05 1.38
N ARG A 343 18.78 -1.48 1.89
CA ARG A 343 19.75 -2.17 2.74
C ARG A 343 19.77 -1.66 4.17
N ASN A 344 19.18 -0.49 4.43
CA ASN A 344 19.30 0.18 5.73
C ASN A 344 17.95 0.54 6.36
N LEU A 345 16.84 -0.13 6.00
CA LEU A 345 15.52 0.17 6.52
C LEU A 345 15.48 0.22 8.06
N GLY A 346 16.13 -0.74 8.74
CA GLY A 346 16.18 -0.77 10.21
C GLY A 346 16.92 0.43 10.80
N VAL A 347 18.03 0.86 10.16
CA VAL A 347 18.78 2.05 10.56
C VAL A 347 17.94 3.31 10.41
N MET A 348 17.20 3.41 9.29
CA MET A 348 16.32 4.55 9.02
C MET A 348 15.18 4.63 10.05
N ILE A 349 14.55 3.51 10.41
CA ILE A 349 13.50 3.47 11.45
C ILE A 349 14.07 3.97 12.79
N ARG A 350 15.24 3.51 13.18
CA ARG A 350 15.92 4.00 14.40
C ARG A 350 16.20 5.51 14.31
N ALA A 351 16.68 5.98 13.17
CA ALA A 351 16.98 7.40 12.94
C ALA A 351 15.72 8.29 12.97
N MET A 352 14.57 7.81 12.48
CA MET A 352 13.30 8.52 12.63
C MET A 352 12.97 8.78 14.10
N LEU A 353 13.12 7.77 14.94
CA LEU A 353 12.84 7.86 16.38
C LEU A 353 13.90 8.71 17.12
N ALA A 354 15.14 8.68 16.65
CA ALA A 354 16.23 9.51 17.19
C ALA A 354 16.12 10.99 16.77
N GLY A 355 15.53 11.32 15.62
CA GLY A 355 15.41 12.69 15.08
C GLY A 355 16.58 13.09 14.18
N ASN A 356 17.27 12.14 13.59
CA ASN A 356 18.43 12.40 12.71
C ASN A 356 18.38 11.65 11.39
N ILE A 357 17.16 11.42 10.85
CA ILE A 357 17.01 10.68 9.59
C ILE A 357 17.68 11.36 8.39
N HIS A 358 17.88 12.68 8.44
CA HIS A 358 18.57 13.44 7.40
C HIS A 358 20.03 13.01 7.21
N GLU A 359 20.67 12.45 8.25
CA GLU A 359 22.03 11.92 8.21
C GLU A 359 22.09 10.50 7.62
N ILE A 360 20.95 9.86 7.43
CA ILE A 360 20.83 8.46 7.01
C ILE A 360 20.08 8.38 5.66
N PRO A 361 20.76 8.65 4.54
CA PRO A 361 20.11 8.50 3.24
C PRO A 361 19.74 7.03 2.98
N PRO A 362 18.70 6.78 2.15
CA PRO A 362 18.35 5.43 1.74
C PRO A 362 19.53 4.73 1.03
N GLU A 363 20.01 3.62 1.59
CA GLU A 363 20.96 2.75 0.89
C GLU A 363 20.20 1.88 -0.10
N VAL A 364 20.08 2.38 -1.32
CA VAL A 364 19.33 1.71 -2.38
C VAL A 364 20.25 0.79 -3.18
N ARG A 365 19.78 -0.39 -3.49
CA ARG A 365 20.36 -1.22 -4.55
C ARG A 365 19.96 -0.60 -5.90
N ALA A 366 20.68 0.47 -6.30
CA ALA A 366 20.35 1.30 -7.45
C ALA A 366 20.37 0.52 -8.78
N ASP A 367 21.18 -0.52 -8.84
CA ASP A 367 21.30 -1.46 -9.95
C ASP A 367 20.20 -2.54 -9.96
N GLN A 368 19.26 -2.53 -9.01
CA GLN A 368 18.19 -3.53 -8.92
C GLN A 368 16.83 -2.97 -9.28
N LEU A 369 16.06 -3.83 -9.93
CA LEU A 369 14.64 -3.69 -10.14
C LEU A 369 13.93 -4.79 -9.36
N ALA A 370 12.82 -4.45 -8.71
CA ALA A 370 12.00 -5.38 -7.95
C ALA A 370 10.54 -5.30 -8.41
N ILE A 371 9.88 -6.46 -8.47
CA ILE A 371 8.48 -6.59 -8.87
C ILE A 371 7.70 -7.40 -7.85
N CYS A 372 6.46 -7.03 -7.65
CA CYS A 372 5.48 -7.72 -6.83
C CYS A 372 4.21 -7.99 -7.66
N LEU A 373 3.74 -9.23 -7.69
CA LEU A 373 2.47 -9.62 -8.32
C LEU A 373 1.54 -10.22 -7.28
N ALA A 374 0.29 -9.74 -7.20
CA ALA A 374 -0.72 -10.32 -6.34
C ALA A 374 -1.31 -11.58 -6.98
N LEU A 375 -1.38 -12.64 -6.21
CA LEU A 375 -2.18 -13.82 -6.51
C LEU A 375 -3.54 -13.64 -5.86
N VAL A 376 -4.56 -13.53 -6.67
CA VAL A 376 -5.93 -13.24 -6.25
C VAL A 376 -6.84 -14.39 -6.61
N THR A 377 -7.97 -14.48 -5.93
CA THR A 377 -9.01 -15.46 -6.33
C THR A 377 -9.63 -15.04 -7.65
N GLY A 378 -9.68 -15.98 -8.60
CA GLY A 378 -10.37 -15.83 -9.88
C GLY A 378 -11.87 -16.10 -9.78
N PRO A 379 -12.61 -15.93 -10.90
CA PRO A 379 -14.00 -16.31 -11.00
C PRO A 379 -14.13 -17.84 -10.97
N GLY A 380 -15.30 -18.30 -10.52
CA GLY A 380 -15.63 -19.73 -10.45
C GLY A 380 -15.70 -20.23 -9.02
N GLY A 381 -16.50 -21.25 -8.83
CA GLY A 381 -16.79 -21.84 -7.54
C GLY A 381 -18.26 -22.22 -7.44
N PRO A 382 -18.65 -23.06 -6.44
CA PRO A 382 -20.02 -23.59 -6.29
C PRO A 382 -21.07 -22.48 -6.25
N ASP A 383 -20.73 -21.32 -5.70
CA ASP A 383 -21.67 -20.20 -5.47
C ASP A 383 -21.60 -19.11 -6.56
N GLY A 384 -21.02 -19.40 -7.74
CA GLY A 384 -20.87 -18.42 -8.83
C GLY A 384 -20.04 -17.19 -8.43
N GLN A 385 -19.10 -17.34 -7.50
CA GLN A 385 -18.28 -16.26 -7.00
C GLN A 385 -17.49 -15.56 -8.12
N LYS A 386 -17.37 -14.23 -8.01
CA LYS A 386 -16.72 -13.38 -9.00
C LYS A 386 -15.20 -13.27 -8.83
N GLY A 387 -14.65 -13.76 -7.69
CA GLY A 387 -13.25 -13.57 -7.35
C GLY A 387 -12.94 -12.16 -6.80
N TYR A 388 -11.65 -11.85 -6.75
CA TYR A 388 -11.18 -10.54 -6.28
C TYR A 388 -11.64 -9.39 -7.21
N PRO A 389 -12.09 -8.26 -6.70
CA PRO A 389 -12.19 -7.87 -5.29
C PRO A 389 -13.54 -8.21 -4.62
N TRP A 390 -14.43 -8.93 -5.31
CA TRP A 390 -15.83 -9.07 -4.90
C TRP A 390 -16.07 -10.20 -3.88
N SER A 391 -15.67 -11.43 -4.20
CA SER A 391 -15.97 -12.60 -3.37
C SER A 391 -14.99 -13.74 -3.58
N CYS A 392 -14.88 -14.63 -2.59
CA CYS A 392 -14.07 -15.84 -2.68
C CYS A 392 -14.63 -16.94 -1.79
N THR A 393 -14.30 -18.21 -2.12
CA THR A 393 -14.43 -19.33 -1.20
C THR A 393 -13.22 -19.36 -0.28
N LYS A 394 -13.46 -19.51 1.02
CA LYS A 394 -12.41 -19.63 2.03
C LYS A 394 -12.14 -21.08 2.40
N GLY A 395 -10.95 -21.34 2.93
CA GLY A 395 -10.57 -22.65 3.46
C GLY A 395 -10.16 -23.67 2.40
N GLU A 396 -9.96 -23.24 1.16
CA GLU A 396 -9.41 -24.07 0.10
C GLU A 396 -7.91 -24.29 0.30
N LEU A 397 -7.40 -25.47 -0.05
CA LEU A 397 -6.00 -25.84 0.08
C LEU A 397 -5.12 -24.94 -0.79
N VAL A 398 -4.04 -24.40 -0.21
CA VAL A 398 -3.01 -23.68 -0.94
C VAL A 398 -1.73 -24.51 -0.99
N GLU A 399 -1.33 -24.90 -2.19
CA GLU A 399 -0.11 -25.66 -2.44
C GLU A 399 0.99 -24.77 -3.00
N ILE A 400 2.21 -24.90 -2.48
CA ILE A 400 3.39 -24.12 -2.90
C ILE A 400 4.60 -25.04 -3.05
N ASP A 401 5.23 -25.03 -4.23
CA ASP A 401 6.53 -25.66 -4.46
C ASP A 401 7.68 -24.76 -3.95
N PHE A 402 7.93 -24.80 -2.64
CA PHE A 402 8.94 -23.97 -2.00
C PHE A 402 10.35 -24.17 -2.58
N LYS A 403 10.70 -25.41 -3.00
CA LYS A 403 12.01 -25.68 -3.62
C LYS A 403 12.14 -24.96 -4.96
N TYR A 404 11.08 -24.93 -5.75
CA TYR A 404 11.06 -24.16 -6.99
C TYR A 404 11.17 -22.66 -6.71
N MET A 405 10.38 -22.13 -5.77
CA MET A 405 10.38 -20.70 -5.41
C MET A 405 11.77 -20.25 -4.96
N GLN A 406 12.42 -20.97 -4.04
CA GLN A 406 13.79 -20.67 -3.57
C GLN A 406 14.80 -20.71 -4.72
N ARG A 407 14.80 -21.76 -5.54
CA ARG A 407 15.72 -21.90 -6.69
C ARG A 407 15.57 -20.77 -7.70
N LYS A 408 14.35 -20.22 -7.87
CA LYS A 408 14.06 -19.12 -8.78
C LYS A 408 14.20 -17.73 -8.13
N GLY A 409 14.55 -17.66 -6.86
CA GLY A 409 14.66 -16.39 -6.11
C GLY A 409 13.30 -15.68 -5.96
N ILE A 410 12.20 -16.46 -5.91
CA ILE A 410 10.84 -15.96 -5.73
C ILE A 410 10.50 -16.04 -4.24
N GLN A 411 10.04 -14.94 -3.67
CA GLN A 411 9.49 -14.90 -2.32
C GLN A 411 7.97 -14.94 -2.40
N VAL A 412 7.38 -15.82 -1.61
CA VAL A 412 5.92 -15.89 -1.45
C VAL A 412 5.54 -15.21 -0.14
N ILE A 413 4.77 -14.15 -0.23
CA ILE A 413 4.31 -13.34 0.90
C ILE A 413 2.82 -13.62 1.10
N PRO A 414 2.39 -14.24 2.20
CA PRO A 414 0.98 -14.49 2.45
C PRO A 414 0.25 -13.18 2.74
N SER A 415 -0.98 -13.06 2.26
CA SER A 415 -1.90 -11.96 2.56
C SER A 415 -3.16 -12.53 3.22
N ALA A 416 -4.12 -13.01 2.45
CA ALA A 416 -5.30 -13.67 3.00
C ALA A 416 -5.11 -15.20 2.99
N MET A 417 -4.22 -15.68 3.86
CA MET A 417 -3.93 -17.10 4.08
C MET A 417 -4.00 -17.46 5.55
N THR A 418 -4.48 -18.65 5.83
CA THR A 418 -4.50 -19.27 7.15
C THR A 418 -3.92 -20.68 7.10
N VAL A 419 -4.00 -21.40 8.20
CA VAL A 419 -3.59 -22.80 8.29
C VAL A 419 -4.77 -23.68 8.73
N SER A 420 -4.63 -24.99 8.52
CA SER A 420 -5.55 -25.98 9.06
C SER A 420 -5.55 -25.96 10.60
N GLU A 421 -6.51 -26.60 11.25
CA GLU A 421 -6.54 -26.77 12.69
C GLU A 421 -5.29 -27.48 13.23
N ALA A 422 -4.74 -28.41 12.45
CA ALA A 422 -3.46 -29.08 12.77
C ALA A 422 -2.24 -28.17 12.60
N GLY A 423 -2.39 -26.97 12.00
CA GLY A 423 -1.32 -26.00 11.84
C GLY A 423 -0.30 -26.31 10.73
N ASP A 424 -0.53 -27.32 9.92
CA ASP A 424 0.44 -27.85 8.93
C ASP A 424 0.08 -27.54 7.46
N THR A 425 -1.18 -27.26 7.18
CA THR A 425 -1.71 -27.10 5.82
C THR A 425 -2.15 -25.68 5.58
N LEU A 426 -1.66 -25.06 4.51
CA LEU A 426 -2.02 -23.70 4.10
C LEU A 426 -3.41 -23.68 3.47
N LYS A 427 -4.21 -22.67 3.80
CA LYS A 427 -5.57 -22.47 3.27
C LYS A 427 -5.81 -21.01 2.89
N SER A 428 -6.66 -20.79 1.88
CA SER A 428 -7.14 -19.46 1.50
C SER A 428 -8.09 -18.91 2.57
N ASP A 429 -8.02 -17.61 2.85
CA ASP A 429 -8.89 -16.91 3.82
C ASP A 429 -9.42 -15.58 3.30
N GLY A 430 -9.28 -15.30 2.03
CA GLY A 430 -9.78 -14.08 1.41
C GLY A 430 -9.42 -13.96 -0.06
N THR A 431 -9.73 -12.80 -0.63
CA THR A 431 -9.68 -12.60 -2.08
C THR A 431 -8.29 -12.32 -2.64
N ARG A 432 -7.38 -11.72 -1.86
CA ARG A 432 -5.98 -11.51 -2.23
C ARG A 432 -5.10 -12.45 -1.41
N VAL A 433 -4.82 -13.63 -1.98
CA VAL A 433 -4.29 -14.78 -1.24
C VAL A 433 -2.83 -14.61 -0.85
N ALA A 434 -1.98 -14.21 -1.82
CA ALA A 434 -0.55 -14.03 -1.59
C ALA A 434 0.04 -13.03 -2.58
N PHE A 435 1.31 -12.68 -2.37
CA PHE A 435 2.12 -11.94 -3.34
C PHE A 435 3.34 -12.76 -3.74
N LEU A 436 3.69 -12.71 -5.01
CA LEU A 436 4.97 -13.19 -5.53
C LEU A 436 5.91 -12.01 -5.72
N ASN A 437 7.06 -12.05 -5.06
CA ASN A 437 8.09 -11.03 -5.15
C ASN A 437 9.36 -11.57 -5.76
N ALA A 438 9.98 -10.80 -6.66
CA ALA A 438 11.31 -11.06 -7.17
C ALA A 438 12.07 -9.75 -7.43
N ASN A 439 13.40 -9.84 -7.42
CA ASN A 439 14.26 -8.74 -7.84
C ASN A 439 15.40 -9.26 -8.71
N MET A 440 15.96 -8.37 -9.53
CA MET A 440 17.08 -8.69 -10.41
C MET A 440 17.97 -7.47 -10.60
N THR A 441 19.28 -7.70 -10.70
CA THR A 441 20.26 -6.67 -11.04
C THR A 441 20.16 -6.31 -12.52
N VAL A 442 20.09 -5.01 -12.80
CA VAL A 442 20.19 -4.45 -14.16
C VAL A 442 21.67 -4.37 -14.52
N LYS A 443 22.12 -5.18 -15.47
CA LYS A 443 23.48 -5.15 -15.98
C LYS A 443 23.64 -4.02 -17.00
N GLN A 444 24.88 -3.60 -17.25
CA GLN A 444 25.18 -2.46 -18.14
C GLN A 444 24.65 -2.64 -19.58
N ASP A 445 24.56 -3.86 -20.06
CA ASP A 445 24.13 -4.22 -21.42
C ASP A 445 22.64 -4.60 -21.52
N VAL A 446 21.87 -4.47 -20.43
CA VAL A 446 20.47 -4.87 -20.37
C VAL A 446 19.62 -3.69 -19.92
N SER A 447 18.58 -3.38 -20.67
CA SER A 447 17.65 -2.30 -20.31
C SER A 447 16.81 -2.65 -19.06
N ARG A 448 16.39 -1.63 -18.31
CA ARG A 448 15.44 -1.83 -17.18
C ARG A 448 14.15 -2.49 -17.64
N ALA A 449 13.68 -2.18 -18.84
CA ALA A 449 12.50 -2.80 -19.44
C ALA A 449 12.65 -4.30 -19.64
N GLU A 450 13.78 -4.71 -20.17
CA GLU A 450 14.07 -6.14 -20.35
C GLU A 450 14.18 -6.86 -19.01
N VAL A 451 14.76 -6.22 -18.00
CA VAL A 451 14.80 -6.80 -16.64
C VAL A 451 13.40 -6.91 -16.05
N ALA A 452 12.53 -5.91 -16.23
CA ALA A 452 11.14 -5.95 -15.81
C ALA A 452 10.39 -7.12 -16.46
N ASP A 453 10.55 -7.29 -17.77
CA ASP A 453 9.94 -8.40 -18.51
C ASP A 453 10.47 -9.77 -18.03
N ARG A 454 11.76 -9.92 -17.86
CA ARG A 454 12.38 -11.15 -17.33
C ARG A 454 11.86 -11.50 -15.94
N LEU A 455 11.69 -10.51 -15.06
CA LEU A 455 11.11 -10.69 -13.73
C LEU A 455 9.65 -11.11 -13.81
N ARG A 456 8.85 -10.39 -14.60
CA ARG A 456 7.45 -10.70 -14.86
C ARG A 456 7.30 -12.15 -15.34
N MET A 457 8.03 -12.53 -16.40
CA MET A 457 7.98 -13.88 -16.95
C MET A 457 8.40 -14.95 -15.95
N ARG A 458 9.36 -14.66 -15.06
CA ARG A 458 9.75 -15.57 -13.98
C ARG A 458 8.61 -15.83 -13.00
N LEU A 459 7.88 -14.79 -12.60
CA LEU A 459 6.74 -14.91 -11.68
C LEU A 459 5.54 -15.58 -12.36
N LEU A 460 5.24 -15.21 -13.60
CA LEU A 460 4.18 -15.87 -14.38
C LEU A 460 4.47 -17.34 -14.61
N ALA A 461 5.73 -17.71 -14.89
CA ALA A 461 6.08 -19.13 -15.05
C ALA A 461 5.86 -19.94 -13.76
N ALA A 462 6.02 -19.35 -12.58
CA ALA A 462 5.68 -20.04 -11.33
C ALA A 462 4.18 -20.26 -11.20
N PHE A 463 3.36 -19.31 -11.64
CA PHE A 463 1.91 -19.41 -11.66
C PHE A 463 1.42 -20.41 -12.74
N ASP A 464 1.86 -20.23 -13.99
CA ASP A 464 1.42 -21.04 -15.15
C ASP A 464 1.81 -22.53 -15.01
N ASN A 465 2.96 -22.81 -14.39
CA ASN A 465 3.37 -24.18 -14.08
C ASN A 465 2.82 -24.68 -12.74
N GLN A 466 1.80 -24.05 -12.20
CA GLN A 466 1.10 -24.42 -10.96
C GLN A 466 2.05 -24.66 -9.75
N LYS A 467 3.14 -23.90 -9.67
CA LYS A 467 4.09 -23.93 -8.53
C LYS A 467 3.52 -23.25 -7.29
N ILE A 468 2.44 -22.50 -7.46
CA ILE A 468 1.52 -22.05 -6.43
C ILE A 468 0.10 -22.17 -6.98
N ARG A 469 -0.80 -22.77 -6.20
CA ARG A 469 -2.19 -22.94 -6.61
C ARG A 469 -3.12 -23.04 -5.41
N VAL A 470 -4.36 -22.64 -5.61
CA VAL A 470 -5.48 -22.95 -4.73
C VAL A 470 -6.24 -24.14 -5.34
N VAL A 471 -6.30 -25.23 -4.58
CA VAL A 471 -6.97 -26.46 -5.01
C VAL A 471 -8.41 -26.45 -4.50
N PRO A 472 -9.42 -26.48 -5.39
CA PRO A 472 -10.82 -26.57 -5.00
C PRO A 472 -11.09 -27.86 -4.23
N ARG A 473 -12.00 -27.82 -3.27
CA ARG A 473 -12.39 -29.02 -2.49
C ARG A 473 -13.01 -30.13 -3.35
N GLU A 474 -13.71 -29.75 -4.43
CA GLU A 474 -14.44 -30.61 -5.32
C GLU A 474 -13.66 -31.06 -6.56
N ASP A 475 -12.58 -30.34 -6.91
CA ASP A 475 -11.69 -30.62 -8.02
C ASP A 475 -10.25 -30.37 -7.63
N SER A 476 -9.47 -31.41 -7.47
CA SER A 476 -8.04 -31.33 -7.12
C SER A 476 -7.15 -30.91 -8.28
N SER A 477 -7.64 -30.86 -9.51
CA SER A 477 -6.85 -30.51 -10.71
C SER A 477 -6.81 -29.02 -11.02
N GLY A 478 -7.78 -28.24 -10.53
CA GLY A 478 -7.95 -26.82 -10.86
C GLY A 478 -6.98 -25.87 -10.15
N ASN A 479 -6.87 -24.66 -10.66
CA ASN A 479 -6.30 -23.53 -9.97
C ASN A 479 -7.27 -22.36 -10.01
N ARG A 480 -7.77 -21.96 -8.83
CA ARG A 480 -8.69 -20.81 -8.71
C ARG A 480 -8.00 -19.49 -8.44
N LEU A 481 -6.68 -19.46 -8.52
CA LEU A 481 -5.94 -18.20 -8.51
C LEU A 481 -5.97 -17.56 -9.88
N ASP A 482 -5.87 -16.24 -9.86
CA ASP A 482 -5.68 -15.41 -11.02
C ASP A 482 -4.57 -14.39 -10.77
N ILE A 483 -3.96 -13.87 -11.81
CA ILE A 483 -2.84 -12.96 -11.77
C ILE A 483 -2.92 -11.99 -12.96
N ARG A 484 -2.72 -10.69 -12.71
CA ARG A 484 -2.65 -9.70 -13.77
C ARG A 484 -1.31 -9.86 -14.53
N ARG A 485 -1.37 -9.99 -15.86
CA ARG A 485 -0.23 -10.43 -16.67
C ARG A 485 0.61 -9.31 -17.26
N ASP A 486 0.07 -8.10 -17.37
CA ASP A 486 0.71 -6.96 -18.01
C ASP A 486 1.63 -6.16 -17.08
N ILE A 487 1.67 -6.47 -15.77
CA ILE A 487 2.51 -5.77 -14.80
C ILE A 487 3.98 -5.82 -15.24
N GLY A 488 4.56 -4.64 -15.50
CA GLY A 488 5.92 -4.51 -16.00
C GLY A 488 6.10 -4.51 -17.53
N ILE A 489 5.08 -4.88 -18.33
CA ILE A 489 5.17 -4.80 -19.81
C ILE A 489 5.44 -3.37 -20.25
N HIS A 490 4.77 -2.42 -19.64
CA HIS A 490 4.82 -1.01 -20.01
C HIS A 490 5.96 -0.23 -19.32
N TYR A 491 6.82 -0.92 -18.58
CA TYR A 491 7.91 -0.26 -17.87
C TYR A 491 8.82 0.58 -18.77
N ALA A 492 9.08 0.12 -20.00
CA ALA A 492 9.83 0.87 -21.00
C ALA A 492 9.01 1.95 -21.70
N LYS A 493 7.71 1.76 -21.77
CA LYS A 493 6.77 2.61 -22.47
C LYS A 493 6.10 3.63 -21.58
N ALA A 494 6.54 3.77 -20.31
CA ALA A 494 5.94 4.73 -19.39
C ALA A 494 5.94 6.16 -19.94
N LYS A 495 6.91 6.51 -20.80
CA LYS A 495 6.93 7.76 -21.55
C LYS A 495 5.91 7.81 -22.70
N ASP A 496 5.55 6.67 -23.28
CA ASP A 496 4.66 6.57 -24.45
C ASP A 496 3.19 6.33 -24.05
N LEU A 497 2.94 5.87 -22.83
CA LEU A 497 1.59 5.62 -22.32
C LEU A 497 0.83 6.89 -21.92
N PHE A 498 1.53 8.02 -21.88
CA PHE A 498 1.01 9.27 -21.32
C PHE A 498 1.07 10.43 -22.33
N GLN A 499 1.33 10.12 -23.61
CA GLN A 499 1.04 10.99 -24.76
C GLN A 499 -0.38 10.65 -25.29
#